data_fd2361f77dec43cc64440be3c2ea9186
#
_entry.id   fd2361f77dec43cc64440be3c2ea9186
#
_cell.length_a   1.000
_cell.length_b   1.000
_cell.length_c   1.000
_cell.angle_alpha   90.00
_cell.angle_beta   90.00
_cell.angle_gamma   90.00
#
_symmetry.space_group_name_H-M   'P 1'
#
loop_
_entity.id
_entity.type
_entity.pdbx_description
1 polymer ?
#
loop_
_entity_poly.entity_id
_entity_poly.type
_entity_poly.pdbx_seq_one_letter_code
_entity_poly.pdbx_strand_id
1 'polypeptide(L)'
;MANVVAIFVGGAAGAYVRYLINVGLLGFGFPLGTVVENLLGSFVLGVLSGVFLVVQSRVWVKLGLGVGLCGGFTTMSTFGGDAFHLWMDGQMLEAASYVSVTVILGIALAFLGIHLGMKAGALHGKSGKVGAE
;
A
#
# COMPACT_ATOMS: atom_id res chain seq x y z
N MET A 1 15.55 -9.20 -16.81
CA MET A 1 16.02 -7.83 -16.55
C MET A 1 14.87 -6.86 -16.33
N ALA A 2 13.84 -6.77 -17.19
CA ALA A 2 12.71 -5.83 -17.02
C ALA A 2 11.99 -5.92 -15.66
N ASN A 3 11.79 -7.12 -15.13
CA ASN A 3 11.13 -7.31 -13.83
C ASN A 3 11.92 -6.69 -12.67
N VAL A 4 13.24 -6.89 -12.66
CA VAL A 4 14.13 -6.36 -11.60
C VAL A 4 14.17 -4.83 -11.66
N VAL A 5 14.30 -4.28 -12.87
CA VAL A 5 14.28 -2.82 -13.08
C VAL A 5 12.94 -2.23 -12.64
N ALA A 6 11.81 -2.87 -12.97
CA ALA A 6 10.48 -2.41 -12.57
C ALA A 6 10.31 -2.40 -11.05
N ILE A 7 10.78 -3.46 -10.35
CA ILE A 7 10.75 -3.53 -8.87
C ILE A 7 11.63 -2.43 -8.28
N PHE A 8 12.83 -2.24 -8.81
CA PHE A 8 13.77 -1.23 -8.31
C PHE A 8 13.21 0.20 -8.46
N VAL A 9 12.72 0.55 -9.64
CA VAL A 9 12.14 1.87 -9.92
C VAL A 9 10.88 2.09 -9.08
N GLY A 10 9.98 1.09 -9.04
CA GLY A 10 8.79 1.15 -8.20
C GLY A 10 9.13 1.31 -6.72
N GLY A 11 10.08 0.52 -6.22
CA GLY A 11 10.53 0.58 -4.82
C GLY A 11 11.14 1.93 -4.45
N ALA A 12 11.98 2.49 -5.32
CA ALA A 12 12.55 3.82 -5.12
C ALA A 12 11.45 4.91 -5.09
N ALA A 13 10.49 4.86 -6.01
CA ALA A 13 9.36 5.78 -6.04
C ALA A 13 8.49 5.64 -4.79
N GLY A 14 8.15 4.41 -4.37
CA GLY A 14 7.38 4.15 -3.15
C GLY A 14 8.08 4.66 -1.89
N ALA A 15 9.38 4.39 -1.76
CA ALA A 15 10.18 4.87 -0.63
C ALA A 15 10.28 6.41 -0.60
N TYR A 16 10.35 7.06 -1.76
CA TYR A 16 10.37 8.51 -1.86
C TYR A 16 9.05 9.14 -1.42
N VAL A 17 7.91 8.60 -1.86
CA VAL A 17 6.57 9.08 -1.43
C VAL A 17 6.40 8.86 0.08
N ARG A 18 6.82 7.72 0.62
CA ARG A 18 6.86 7.46 2.06
C ARG A 18 7.65 8.52 2.81
N TYR A 19 8.85 8.84 2.34
CA TYR A 19 9.69 9.89 2.93
C TYR A 19 8.96 11.24 2.99
N LEU A 20 8.27 11.64 1.91
CA LEU A 20 7.53 12.91 1.88
C LEU A 20 6.38 12.94 2.90
N ILE A 21 5.66 11.83 3.08
CA ILE A 21 4.60 11.73 4.09
C ILE A 21 5.18 11.86 5.50
N ASN A 22 6.27 11.15 5.79
CA ASN A 22 6.92 11.24 7.09
C ASN A 22 7.39 12.67 7.39
N VAL A 23 8.03 13.33 6.43
CA VAL A 23 8.47 14.73 6.60
C VAL A 23 7.27 15.66 6.82
N GLY A 24 6.17 15.46 6.09
CA GLY A 24 4.96 16.29 6.22
C GLY A 24 4.21 16.09 7.55
N LEU A 25 4.41 14.95 8.21
CA LEU A 25 3.76 14.60 9.47
C LEU A 25 4.74 14.65 10.68
N LEU A 26 5.94 15.19 10.49
CA LEU A 26 6.87 15.45 11.58
C LEU A 26 6.25 16.43 12.59
N GLY A 27 6.35 16.09 13.87
CA GLY A 27 5.86 16.94 14.96
C GLY A 27 4.56 16.47 15.61
N PHE A 28 3.88 15.48 15.05
CA PHE A 28 2.83 14.78 15.77
C PHE A 28 3.48 13.78 16.74
N GLY A 29 3.13 13.84 18.03
CA GLY A 29 3.66 12.92 19.06
C GLY A 29 3.23 11.45 18.90
N PHE A 30 2.44 11.14 17.88
CA PHE A 30 1.96 9.81 17.52
C PHE A 30 2.45 9.45 16.10
N PRO A 31 2.82 8.19 15.80
CA PRO A 31 3.40 7.79 14.51
C PRO A 31 2.36 7.73 13.37
N LEU A 32 1.71 8.87 13.10
CA LEU A 32 0.66 9.00 12.07
C LEU A 32 1.18 8.71 10.67
N GLY A 33 2.43 9.04 10.37
CA GLY A 33 3.05 8.79 9.07
C GLY A 33 2.97 7.31 8.71
N THR A 34 3.43 6.45 9.60
CA THR A 34 3.43 4.99 9.40
C THR A 34 2.01 4.42 9.27
N VAL A 35 1.05 4.94 10.07
CA VAL A 35 -0.36 4.53 9.93
C VAL A 35 -0.89 4.86 8.54
N VAL A 36 -0.73 6.11 8.10
CA VAL A 36 -1.20 6.59 6.79
C VAL A 36 -0.57 5.80 5.65
N GLU A 37 0.73 5.59 5.68
CA GLU A 37 1.45 4.83 4.66
C GLU A 37 0.96 3.40 4.53
N ASN A 38 0.82 2.70 5.66
CA ASN A 38 0.40 1.32 5.66
C ASN A 38 -1.08 1.17 5.26
N LEU A 39 -1.96 2.07 5.69
CA LEU A 39 -3.36 2.07 5.30
C LEU A 39 -3.56 2.39 3.82
N LEU A 40 -2.94 3.46 3.31
CA LEU A 40 -3.00 3.83 1.90
C LEU A 40 -2.36 2.77 1.01
N GLY A 41 -1.20 2.26 1.42
CA GLY A 41 -0.51 1.21 0.68
C GLY A 41 -1.30 -0.08 0.61
N SER A 42 -1.96 -0.49 1.70
CA SER A 42 -2.86 -1.64 1.72
C SER A 42 -4.04 -1.47 0.76
N PHE A 43 -4.66 -0.29 0.75
CA PHE A 43 -5.74 0.04 -0.18
C PHE A 43 -5.28 0.01 -1.64
N VAL A 44 -4.19 0.69 -1.96
CA VAL A 44 -3.64 0.76 -3.33
C VAL A 44 -3.22 -0.63 -3.81
N LEU A 45 -2.53 -1.41 -2.97
CA LEU A 45 -2.16 -2.79 -3.30
C LEU A 45 -3.40 -3.66 -3.53
N GLY A 46 -4.46 -3.47 -2.72
CA GLY A 46 -5.76 -4.11 -2.92
C GLY A 46 -6.35 -3.78 -4.28
N VAL A 47 -6.43 -2.49 -4.65
CA VAL A 47 -6.95 -2.05 -5.95
C VAL A 47 -6.14 -2.66 -7.11
N LEU A 48 -4.82 -2.57 -7.06
CA LEU A 48 -3.94 -3.15 -8.08
C LEU A 48 -4.17 -4.66 -8.20
N SER A 49 -4.22 -5.37 -7.07
CA SER A 49 -4.48 -6.81 -7.04
C SER A 49 -5.83 -7.15 -7.66
N GLY A 50 -6.88 -6.41 -7.31
CA GLY A 50 -8.22 -6.59 -7.90
C GLY A 50 -8.25 -6.37 -9.41
N VAL A 51 -7.59 -5.32 -9.91
CA VAL A 51 -7.43 -5.09 -11.36
C VAL A 51 -6.68 -6.24 -12.02
N PHE A 52 -5.57 -6.70 -11.43
CA PHE A 52 -4.75 -7.77 -12.00
C PHE A 52 -5.39 -9.15 -11.99
N LEU A 53 -6.47 -9.36 -11.20
CA LEU A 53 -7.29 -10.58 -11.25
C LEU A 53 -8.16 -10.65 -12.49
N VAL A 54 -8.62 -9.51 -13.00
CA VAL A 54 -9.58 -9.45 -14.12
C VAL A 54 -8.95 -8.95 -15.42
N VAL A 55 -7.82 -8.24 -15.35
CA VAL A 55 -7.12 -7.70 -16.51
C VAL A 55 -5.77 -8.39 -16.66
N GLN A 56 -5.53 -8.96 -17.85
CA GLN A 56 -4.21 -9.52 -18.16
C GLN A 56 -3.19 -8.39 -18.29
N SER A 57 -2.27 -8.31 -17.32
CA SER A 57 -1.19 -7.33 -17.29
C SER A 57 0.17 -8.02 -17.40
N ARG A 58 1.13 -7.33 -17.99
CA ARG A 58 2.51 -7.85 -18.10
C ARG A 58 3.13 -8.05 -16.71
N VAL A 59 3.92 -9.10 -16.53
CA VAL A 59 4.53 -9.48 -15.25
C VAL A 59 5.33 -8.33 -14.62
N TRP A 60 6.13 -7.61 -15.41
CA TRP A 60 6.93 -6.49 -14.91
C TRP A 60 6.06 -5.33 -14.36
N VAL A 61 4.84 -5.11 -14.91
CA VAL A 61 3.91 -4.11 -14.38
C VAL A 61 3.39 -4.53 -13.01
N LYS A 62 2.96 -5.79 -12.88
CA LYS A 62 2.47 -6.34 -11.60
C LYS A 62 3.55 -6.26 -10.52
N LEU A 63 4.78 -6.63 -10.88
CA LEU A 63 5.91 -6.59 -9.96
C LEU A 63 6.35 -5.16 -9.62
N GLY A 64 6.41 -4.27 -10.62
CA GLY A 64 6.81 -2.88 -10.41
C GLY A 64 5.84 -2.10 -9.51
N LEU A 65 4.53 -2.25 -9.74
CA LEU A 65 3.50 -1.55 -8.97
C LEU A 65 3.18 -2.25 -7.65
N GLY A 66 3.00 -3.58 -7.64
CA GLY A 66 2.66 -4.33 -6.42
C GLY A 66 3.86 -4.48 -5.50
N VAL A 67 4.89 -5.19 -5.94
CA VAL A 67 6.07 -5.48 -5.10
C VAL A 67 6.97 -4.25 -4.97
N GLY A 68 7.22 -3.53 -6.08
CA GLY A 68 8.08 -2.35 -6.06
C GLY A 68 7.41 -1.20 -5.32
N LEU A 69 6.43 -0.54 -5.94
CA LEU A 69 5.83 0.70 -5.45
C LEU A 69 5.17 0.51 -4.08
N CYS A 70 4.21 -0.43 -3.96
CA CYS A 70 3.52 -0.64 -2.68
C CYS A 70 4.46 -1.18 -1.61
N GLY A 71 5.38 -2.11 -1.95
CA GLY A 71 6.35 -2.65 -1.00
C GLY A 71 7.39 -1.62 -0.52
N GLY A 72 7.79 -0.66 -1.38
CA GLY A 72 8.66 0.46 -0.98
C GLY A 72 7.90 1.55 -0.19
N PHE A 73 6.60 1.68 -0.44
CA PHE A 73 5.73 2.67 0.21
C PHE A 73 5.31 2.25 1.62
N THR A 74 4.90 0.98 1.81
CA THR A 74 4.54 0.44 3.13
C THR A 74 5.78 0.04 3.93
N THR A 75 5.65 -0.03 5.26
CA THR A 75 6.75 -0.42 6.14
C THR A 75 6.30 -1.26 7.31
N MET A 76 6.94 -2.42 7.49
CA MET A 76 6.75 -3.27 8.68
C MET A 76 7.80 -2.96 9.75
N SER A 77 9.00 -2.55 9.35
CA SER A 77 10.08 -2.27 10.29
C SER A 77 9.82 -1.01 11.11
N THR A 78 9.38 0.08 10.47
CA THR A 78 8.98 1.30 11.18
C THR A 78 7.75 1.04 12.05
N PHE A 79 6.75 0.31 11.53
CA PHE A 79 5.58 -0.09 12.31
C PHE A 79 5.93 -0.82 13.60
N GLY A 80 6.83 -1.82 13.53
CA GLY A 80 7.30 -2.53 14.72
C GLY A 80 8.13 -1.66 15.67
N GLY A 81 8.98 -0.79 15.11
CA GLY A 81 9.78 0.17 15.87
C GLY A 81 8.92 1.16 16.64
N ASP A 82 7.94 1.77 15.98
CA ASP A 82 7.02 2.73 16.57
C ASP A 82 6.20 2.10 17.71
N ALA A 83 5.66 0.88 17.49
CA ALA A 83 4.93 0.13 18.51
C ALA A 83 5.81 -0.16 19.74
N PHE A 84 7.08 -0.52 19.51
CA PHE A 84 8.04 -0.78 20.58
C PHE A 84 8.39 0.50 21.37
N HIS A 85 8.60 1.62 20.68
CA HIS A 85 8.87 2.91 21.34
C HIS A 85 7.69 3.36 22.21
N LEU A 86 6.45 3.32 21.68
CA LEU A 86 5.25 3.63 22.47
C LEU A 86 5.15 2.76 23.73
N TRP A 87 5.47 1.47 23.59
CA TRP A 87 5.45 0.56 24.73
C TRP A 87 6.54 0.89 25.77
N MET A 88 7.77 1.16 25.33
CA MET A 88 8.89 1.51 26.23
C MET A 88 8.67 2.83 26.97
N ASP A 89 7.95 3.78 26.34
CA ASP A 89 7.56 5.06 26.93
C ASP A 89 6.36 4.95 27.91
N GLY A 90 5.87 3.71 28.14
CA GLY A 90 4.74 3.44 29.04
C GLY A 90 3.38 3.76 28.42
N GLN A 91 3.30 4.13 27.15
CA GLN A 91 2.10 4.47 26.40
C GLN A 91 1.41 3.20 25.84
N MET A 92 1.03 2.28 26.76
CA MET A 92 0.53 0.96 26.35
C MET A 92 -0.78 1.03 25.57
N LEU A 93 -1.68 1.97 25.91
CA LEU A 93 -2.96 2.14 25.22
C LEU A 93 -2.76 2.67 23.81
N GLU A 94 -1.85 3.62 23.64
CA GLU A 94 -1.44 4.17 22.35
C GLU A 94 -0.79 3.08 21.48
N ALA A 95 0.11 2.29 22.05
CA ALA A 95 0.74 1.17 21.33
C ALA A 95 -0.31 0.13 20.87
N ALA A 96 -1.22 -0.27 21.75
CA ALA A 96 -2.28 -1.22 21.42
C ALA A 96 -3.24 -0.67 20.36
N SER A 97 -3.64 0.60 20.47
CA SER A 97 -4.51 1.26 19.49
C SER A 97 -3.80 1.42 18.14
N TYR A 98 -2.54 1.82 18.14
CA TYR A 98 -1.71 1.95 16.94
C TYR A 98 -1.64 0.62 16.15
N VAL A 99 -1.31 -0.46 16.84
CA VAL A 99 -1.22 -1.79 16.23
C VAL A 99 -2.59 -2.24 15.73
N SER A 100 -3.62 -2.15 16.57
CA SER A 100 -4.96 -2.63 16.23
C SER A 100 -5.57 -1.87 15.07
N VAL A 101 -5.51 -0.53 15.08
CA VAL A 101 -6.03 0.32 14.01
C VAL A 101 -5.29 0.04 12.70
N THR A 102 -3.96 0.02 12.72
CA THR A 102 -3.18 -0.19 11.51
C THR A 102 -3.47 -1.56 10.88
N VAL A 103 -3.54 -2.62 11.69
CA VAL A 103 -3.77 -3.98 11.18
C VAL A 103 -5.23 -4.16 10.72
N ILE A 104 -6.21 -3.82 11.56
CA ILE A 104 -7.62 -4.09 11.25
C ILE A 104 -8.08 -3.24 10.07
N LEU A 105 -7.79 -1.93 10.09
CA LEU A 105 -8.16 -1.06 8.97
C LEU A 105 -7.34 -1.35 7.72
N GLY A 106 -6.07 -1.73 7.86
CA GLY A 106 -5.23 -2.14 6.73
C GLY A 106 -5.82 -3.34 6.00
N ILE A 107 -6.24 -4.38 6.73
CA ILE A 107 -6.92 -5.55 6.17
C ILE A 107 -8.25 -5.15 5.50
N ALA A 108 -9.08 -4.36 6.17
CA ALA A 108 -10.36 -3.91 5.64
C ALA A 108 -10.18 -3.10 4.34
N LEU A 109 -9.23 -2.17 4.32
CA LEU A 109 -8.90 -1.36 3.15
C LEU A 109 -8.33 -2.20 1.99
N ALA A 110 -7.54 -3.23 2.28
CA ALA A 110 -7.05 -4.15 1.25
C ALA A 110 -8.21 -4.90 0.59
N PHE A 111 -9.16 -5.44 1.36
CA PHE A 111 -10.36 -6.10 0.81
C PHE A 111 -11.24 -5.14 0.02
N LEU A 112 -11.48 -3.93 0.54
CA LEU A 112 -12.21 -2.88 -0.18
C LEU A 112 -11.52 -2.55 -1.50
N GLY A 113 -10.21 -2.39 -1.48
CA GLY A 113 -9.40 -2.13 -2.66
C GLY A 113 -9.53 -3.24 -3.70
N ILE A 114 -9.44 -4.51 -3.31
CA ILE A 114 -9.61 -5.66 -4.21
C ILE A 114 -10.99 -5.60 -4.87
N HIS A 115 -12.04 -5.38 -4.09
CA HIS A 115 -13.40 -5.32 -4.63
C HIS A 115 -13.58 -4.18 -5.64
N LEU A 116 -13.08 -2.99 -5.33
CA LEU A 116 -13.12 -1.84 -6.23
C LEU A 116 -12.26 -2.06 -7.48
N GLY A 117 -11.07 -2.64 -7.32
CA GLY A 117 -10.17 -2.97 -8.41
C GLY A 117 -10.76 -3.98 -9.40
N MET A 118 -11.43 -5.03 -8.90
CA MET A 118 -12.13 -5.99 -9.76
C MET A 118 -13.26 -5.32 -10.56
N LYS A 119 -14.05 -4.44 -9.93
CA LYS A 119 -15.11 -3.68 -10.63
C LYS A 119 -14.53 -2.78 -11.71
N ALA A 120 -13.49 -2.01 -11.39
CA ALA A 120 -12.84 -1.10 -12.34
C ALA A 120 -12.23 -1.86 -13.54
N GLY A 121 -11.54 -2.98 -13.27
CA GLY A 121 -10.96 -3.82 -14.31
C GLY A 121 -12.02 -4.46 -15.23
N ALA A 122 -13.16 -4.90 -14.68
CA ALA A 122 -14.24 -5.48 -15.45
C ALA A 122 -14.92 -4.45 -16.40
N LEU A 123 -15.03 -3.19 -15.99
CA LEU A 123 -15.56 -2.11 -16.83
C LEU A 123 -14.62 -1.82 -18.01
N HIS A 124 -13.33 -1.82 -17.77
CA HIS A 124 -12.32 -1.56 -18.81
C HIS A 124 -12.26 -2.70 -19.85
N GLY A 125 -12.41 -3.96 -19.40
CA GLY A 125 -12.46 -5.13 -20.30
C GLY A 125 -13.69 -5.18 -21.22
N LYS A 126 -14.80 -4.55 -20.84
CA LYS A 126 -16.00 -4.44 -21.70
C LYS A 126 -15.85 -3.37 -22.77
N SER A 127 -15.18 -2.25 -22.49
CA SER A 127 -14.99 -1.15 -23.43
C SER A 127 -14.09 -1.53 -24.62
N GLY A 128 -13.13 -2.44 -24.41
CA GLY A 128 -12.24 -2.92 -25.49
C GLY A 128 -12.89 -3.88 -26.49
N LYS A 129 -14.07 -4.43 -26.18
CA LYS A 129 -14.80 -5.35 -27.08
C LYS A 129 -15.83 -4.65 -27.96
N VAL A 130 -16.27 -3.44 -27.60
CA VAL A 130 -17.30 -2.69 -28.38
C VAL A 130 -16.68 -1.91 -29.55
N GLY A 131 -15.37 -1.72 -29.60
CA GLY A 131 -14.68 -1.04 -30.70
C GLY A 131 -14.06 -1.96 -31.77
N ALA A 132 -14.38 -3.25 -31.75
CA ALA A 132 -13.82 -4.26 -32.66
C ALA A 132 -14.88 -4.94 -33.54
N GLU A 133 -16.11 -4.37 -33.64
CA GLU A 133 -17.15 -4.78 -34.59
C GLU A 133 -17.35 -3.76 -35.68
#